data_67a19154bdc8e03787f9d66bb21538ad
#
_entry.id   67a19154bdc8e03787f9d66bb21538ad
#
_cell.length_a   1.000
_cell.length_b   1.000
_cell.length_c   1.000
_cell.angle_alpha   90.00
_cell.angle_beta   90.00
_cell.angle_gamma   90.00
#
_symmetry.space_group_name_H-M   'P 1'
#
loop_
_entity.id
_entity.type
_entity.pdbx_description
1 polymer ?
#
loop_
_entity_poly.entity_id
_entity_poly.type
_entity_poly.pdbx_seq_one_letter_code
_entity_poly.pdbx_strand_id
1 'polypeptide(L)'
;MSKKYLYYFSEGNDAFGGDKVTMKNTLGGKGAGLAEMTAAGMPVPQGFTITTDACTQYYADGRQINDDITADIFEHLKGLEEITGKKFGDNTNPLLVSVRSGARQSMPGMMDTILNLGLNDEAVEGLAKKTGNARFAYDCYRRFVQMFADVVMMVPKSLFEVEIDKMKEAKGVKNDVDLTAEDLKELVGVFKKIYEENEGKPFPQDPRDQLIEAVKAVFRSWDNPRANVYRKMNEIPYEWGTAVNVQQMAFGNSGDRSGTGVAFTRDPATGAKKLMGEYLINAQGEDVVAGVRTPSPIS
;
A
#
# COMPACT_ATOMS: atom_id res chain seq x y z
N MET A 1 -14.79 -21.81 19.42
CA MET A 1 -14.20 -21.56 18.10
C MET A 1 -13.16 -20.48 18.26
N SER A 2 -11.96 -20.67 17.72
CA SER A 2 -10.93 -19.61 17.71
C SER A 2 -11.43 -18.42 16.89
N LYS A 3 -11.10 -17.21 17.34
CA LYS A 3 -11.50 -15.97 16.65
C LYS A 3 -10.81 -15.92 15.28
N LYS A 4 -11.55 -15.60 14.21
CA LYS A 4 -10.98 -15.43 12.86
C LYS A 4 -10.51 -13.99 12.69
N TYR A 5 -9.23 -13.80 12.39
CA TYR A 5 -8.62 -12.48 12.25
C TYR A 5 -8.38 -12.02 10.81
N LEU A 6 -8.44 -12.94 9.83
CA LEU A 6 -8.17 -12.63 8.43
C LEU A 6 -9.27 -13.15 7.50
N TYR A 7 -9.53 -12.39 6.43
CA TYR A 7 -10.51 -12.74 5.40
C TYR A 7 -9.98 -12.35 4.03
N TYR A 8 -10.02 -13.28 3.05
CA TYR A 8 -9.83 -12.91 1.64
C TYR A 8 -10.95 -11.98 1.18
N PHE A 9 -10.68 -11.11 0.21
CA PHE A 9 -11.74 -10.26 -0.36
C PHE A 9 -12.88 -11.10 -0.95
N SER A 10 -12.56 -12.25 -1.53
CA SER A 10 -13.54 -13.17 -2.13
C SER A 10 -14.50 -13.82 -1.13
N GLU A 11 -14.13 -13.93 0.14
CA GLU A 11 -14.97 -14.58 1.16
C GLU A 11 -15.69 -13.59 2.08
N GLY A 12 -15.25 -12.33 2.12
CA GLY A 12 -15.69 -11.38 3.12
C GLY A 12 -17.20 -11.11 3.07
N ASN A 13 -17.80 -11.04 1.89
CA ASN A 13 -19.24 -10.80 1.76
C ASN A 13 -20.09 -11.94 2.33
N ASP A 14 -19.71 -13.18 2.03
CA ASP A 14 -20.47 -14.38 2.44
C ASP A 14 -20.24 -14.70 3.92
N ALA A 15 -19.04 -14.42 4.43
CA ALA A 15 -18.67 -14.67 5.82
C ALA A 15 -19.56 -13.93 6.84
N PHE A 16 -20.15 -12.80 6.44
CA PHE A 16 -21.04 -12.00 7.29
C PHE A 16 -22.52 -12.15 6.94
N GLY A 17 -22.89 -13.06 6.03
CA GLY A 17 -24.29 -13.35 5.69
C GLY A 17 -25.10 -12.14 5.22
N GLY A 18 -24.44 -11.14 4.62
CA GLY A 18 -25.08 -9.90 4.16
C GLY A 18 -25.23 -8.81 5.25
N ASP A 19 -24.78 -9.06 6.49
CA ASP A 19 -24.74 -8.02 7.52
C ASP A 19 -23.59 -7.02 7.24
N LYS A 20 -23.94 -5.96 6.52
CA LYS A 20 -23.02 -4.90 6.14
C LYS A 20 -22.42 -4.13 7.32
N VAL A 21 -23.15 -4.04 8.43
CA VAL A 21 -22.68 -3.32 9.62
C VAL A 21 -21.56 -4.12 10.28
N THR A 22 -21.81 -5.40 10.57
CA THR A 22 -20.78 -6.29 11.14
C THR A 22 -19.60 -6.44 10.22
N MET A 23 -19.80 -6.61 8.90
CA MET A 23 -18.72 -6.67 7.93
C MET A 23 -17.85 -5.40 7.96
N LYS A 24 -18.47 -4.21 7.94
CA LYS A 24 -17.75 -2.94 8.00
C LYS A 24 -17.02 -2.75 9.33
N ASN A 25 -17.62 -3.19 10.44
CA ASN A 25 -17.00 -3.11 11.76
C ASN A 25 -15.77 -4.00 11.86
N THR A 26 -15.76 -5.14 11.20
CA THR A 26 -14.68 -6.13 11.25
C THR A 26 -13.61 -5.87 10.19
N LEU A 27 -14.00 -5.63 8.93
CA LEU A 27 -13.09 -5.45 7.82
C LEU A 27 -12.66 -3.98 7.59
N GLY A 28 -13.28 -3.05 8.32
CA GLY A 28 -13.16 -1.62 8.04
C GLY A 28 -13.91 -1.20 6.77
N GLY A 29 -14.00 0.10 6.51
CA GLY A 29 -14.70 0.60 5.33
C GLY A 29 -14.09 0.16 3.99
N LYS A 30 -12.77 0.18 3.89
CA LYS A 30 -12.07 -0.26 2.66
C LYS A 30 -12.18 -1.77 2.45
N GLY A 31 -11.97 -2.59 3.49
CA GLY A 31 -12.07 -4.04 3.39
C GLY A 31 -13.47 -4.51 3.03
N ALA A 32 -14.50 -3.91 3.64
CA ALA A 32 -15.90 -4.19 3.31
C ALA A 32 -16.21 -3.82 1.84
N GLY A 33 -15.78 -2.64 1.38
CA GLY A 33 -15.95 -2.23 -0.01
C GLY A 33 -15.25 -3.17 -1.01
N LEU A 34 -14.03 -3.61 -0.70
CA LEU A 34 -13.29 -4.58 -1.52
C LEU A 34 -14.00 -5.94 -1.59
N ALA A 35 -14.55 -6.40 -0.47
CA ALA A 35 -15.33 -7.64 -0.42
C ALA A 35 -16.64 -7.52 -1.23
N GLU A 36 -17.39 -6.42 -1.11
CA GLU A 36 -18.60 -6.16 -1.89
C GLU A 36 -18.32 -6.08 -3.40
N MET A 37 -17.28 -5.35 -3.80
CA MET A 37 -16.90 -5.23 -5.22
C MET A 37 -16.45 -6.57 -5.81
N THR A 38 -15.71 -7.36 -5.04
CA THR A 38 -15.27 -8.70 -5.46
C THR A 38 -16.47 -9.62 -5.65
N ALA A 39 -17.42 -9.63 -4.71
CA ALA A 39 -18.66 -10.41 -4.81
C ALA A 39 -19.55 -9.96 -5.98
N ALA A 40 -19.50 -8.68 -6.34
CA ALA A 40 -20.20 -8.14 -7.51
C ALA A 40 -19.50 -8.46 -8.86
N GLY A 41 -18.39 -9.19 -8.86
CA GLY A 41 -17.64 -9.55 -10.06
C GLY A 41 -16.82 -8.43 -10.67
N MET A 42 -16.57 -7.37 -9.94
CA MET A 42 -15.67 -6.29 -10.39
C MET A 42 -14.21 -6.76 -10.43
N PRO A 43 -13.37 -6.22 -11.34
CA PRO A 43 -11.97 -6.62 -11.47
C PRO A 43 -11.10 -6.03 -10.35
N VAL A 44 -11.38 -6.44 -9.11
CA VAL A 44 -10.62 -6.03 -7.94
C VAL A 44 -9.33 -6.83 -7.86
N PRO A 45 -8.15 -6.21 -7.76
CA PRO A 45 -6.91 -6.93 -7.47
C PRO A 45 -7.06 -7.74 -6.18
N GLN A 46 -6.64 -8.99 -6.22
CA GLN A 46 -6.84 -9.95 -5.12
C GLN A 46 -6.08 -9.54 -3.87
N GLY A 47 -6.58 -9.97 -2.73
CA GLY A 47 -5.97 -9.67 -1.43
C GLY A 47 -6.77 -10.21 -0.26
N PHE A 48 -6.34 -9.84 0.92
CA PHE A 48 -7.00 -10.17 2.17
C PHE A 48 -6.99 -9.00 3.16
N THR A 49 -7.93 -9.03 4.07
CA THR A 49 -8.07 -8.04 5.15
C THR A 49 -7.69 -8.67 6.48
N ILE A 50 -6.77 -8.03 7.19
CA ILE A 50 -6.48 -8.28 8.61
C ILE A 50 -7.44 -7.39 9.40
N THR A 51 -8.27 -7.99 10.26
CA THR A 51 -9.43 -7.34 10.87
C THR A 51 -9.08 -6.26 11.90
N THR A 52 -10.06 -5.43 12.23
CA THR A 52 -9.97 -4.47 13.33
C THR A 52 -9.71 -5.16 14.67
N ASP A 53 -10.19 -6.37 14.85
CA ASP A 53 -9.94 -7.19 16.05
C ASP A 53 -8.46 -7.60 16.19
N ALA A 54 -7.77 -7.82 15.06
CA ALA A 54 -6.33 -8.06 15.10
C ALA A 54 -5.55 -6.81 15.56
N CYS A 55 -6.03 -5.63 15.20
CA CYS A 55 -5.47 -4.37 15.70
C CYS A 55 -5.65 -4.21 17.21
N THR A 56 -6.84 -4.47 17.72
CA THR A 56 -7.10 -4.41 19.18
C THR A 56 -6.28 -5.45 19.93
N GLN A 57 -6.12 -6.65 19.35
CA GLN A 57 -5.25 -7.68 19.92
C GLN A 57 -3.77 -7.25 19.92
N TYR A 58 -3.29 -6.62 18.84
CA TYR A 58 -1.93 -6.06 18.76
C TYR A 58 -1.65 -5.09 19.92
N TYR A 59 -2.59 -4.21 20.25
CA TYR A 59 -2.44 -3.30 21.39
C TYR A 59 -2.52 -4.01 22.73
N ALA A 60 -3.42 -5.01 22.87
CA ALA A 60 -3.53 -5.82 24.08
C ALA A 60 -2.27 -6.64 24.36
N ASP A 61 -1.59 -7.11 23.31
CA ASP A 61 -0.34 -7.86 23.37
C ASP A 61 0.91 -6.94 23.45
N GLY A 62 0.76 -5.70 23.90
CA GLY A 62 1.87 -4.75 24.07
C GLY A 62 2.51 -4.28 22.77
N ARG A 63 1.72 -4.04 21.75
CA ARG A 63 2.13 -3.64 20.39
C ARG A 63 2.96 -4.72 19.68
N GLN A 64 2.55 -5.97 19.83
CA GLN A 64 3.12 -7.12 19.14
C GLN A 64 2.02 -7.88 18.38
N ILE A 65 2.36 -8.35 17.19
CA ILE A 65 1.51 -9.32 16.47
C ILE A 65 1.88 -10.70 17.02
N ASN A 66 0.91 -11.38 17.64
CA ASN A 66 1.17 -12.69 18.21
C ASN A 66 1.42 -13.76 17.13
N ASP A 67 1.93 -14.92 17.56
CA ASP A 67 2.35 -15.99 16.65
C ASP A 67 1.19 -16.55 15.82
N ASP A 68 -0.01 -16.64 16.40
CA ASP A 68 -1.20 -17.16 15.69
C ASP A 68 -1.61 -16.23 14.54
N ILE A 69 -1.67 -14.91 14.78
CA ILE A 69 -1.99 -13.92 13.74
C ILE A 69 -0.86 -13.88 12.70
N THR A 70 0.40 -13.97 13.12
CA THR A 70 1.55 -14.01 12.22
C THR A 70 1.49 -15.22 11.30
N ALA A 71 1.20 -16.40 11.82
CA ALA A 71 1.04 -17.62 11.05
C ALA A 71 -0.12 -17.50 10.05
N ASP A 72 -1.25 -16.94 10.47
CA ASP A 72 -2.42 -16.69 9.63
C ASP A 72 -2.12 -15.72 8.48
N ILE A 73 -1.33 -14.67 8.73
CA ILE A 73 -0.87 -13.73 7.68
C ILE A 73 -0.07 -14.48 6.62
N PHE A 74 0.85 -15.35 7.00
CA PHE A 74 1.66 -16.10 6.04
C PHE A 74 0.88 -17.18 5.31
N GLU A 75 -0.12 -17.78 5.93
CA GLU A 75 -1.04 -18.71 5.26
C GLU A 75 -1.88 -17.98 4.20
N HIS A 76 -2.44 -16.82 4.54
CA HIS A 76 -3.19 -15.99 3.58
C HIS A 76 -2.31 -15.44 2.46
N LEU A 77 -1.05 -15.09 2.76
CA LEU A 77 -0.07 -14.72 1.75
C LEU A 77 0.17 -15.87 0.75
N LYS A 78 0.35 -17.09 1.25
CA LYS A 78 0.49 -18.28 0.38
C LYS A 78 -0.74 -18.50 -0.50
N GLY A 79 -1.94 -18.38 0.05
CA GLY A 79 -3.17 -18.43 -0.73
C GLY A 79 -3.26 -17.31 -1.78
N LEU A 80 -2.80 -16.10 -1.46
CA LEU A 80 -2.73 -14.99 -2.42
C LEU A 80 -1.73 -15.29 -3.56
N GLU A 81 -0.60 -15.91 -3.26
CA GLU A 81 0.35 -16.38 -4.28
C GLU A 81 -0.30 -17.40 -5.23
N GLU A 82 -1.05 -18.35 -4.70
CA GLU A 82 -1.78 -19.36 -5.49
C GLU A 82 -2.85 -18.71 -6.38
N ILE A 83 -3.66 -17.80 -5.84
CA ILE A 83 -4.72 -17.09 -6.57
C ILE A 83 -4.14 -16.24 -7.72
N THR A 84 -3.01 -15.57 -7.46
CA THR A 84 -2.41 -14.63 -8.44
C THR A 84 -1.46 -15.29 -9.43
N GLY A 85 -0.99 -16.51 -9.13
CA GLY A 85 0.06 -17.19 -9.89
C GLY A 85 1.41 -16.47 -9.80
N LYS A 86 1.60 -15.63 -8.78
CA LYS A 86 2.84 -14.88 -8.52
C LYS A 86 3.41 -15.30 -7.18
N LYS A 87 4.70 -15.07 -6.97
CA LYS A 87 5.36 -15.45 -5.72
C LYS A 87 6.02 -14.25 -5.05
N PHE A 88 5.83 -14.16 -3.75
CA PHE A 88 6.39 -13.09 -2.94
C PHE A 88 7.91 -13.23 -2.82
N GLY A 89 8.64 -12.18 -3.27
CA GLY A 89 10.11 -12.20 -3.32
C GLY A 89 10.72 -13.00 -4.48
N ASP A 90 9.92 -13.46 -5.44
CA ASP A 90 10.42 -14.22 -6.57
C ASP A 90 11.23 -13.35 -7.55
N ASN A 91 12.28 -13.95 -8.12
CA ASN A 91 13.15 -13.30 -9.09
C ASN A 91 12.71 -13.45 -10.55
N THR A 92 11.53 -14.04 -10.80
CA THR A 92 10.98 -14.23 -12.15
C THR A 92 9.59 -13.65 -12.32
N ASN A 93 8.71 -13.84 -11.34
CA ASN A 93 7.33 -13.34 -11.34
C ASN A 93 6.92 -12.86 -9.95
N PRO A 94 7.52 -11.75 -9.46
CA PRO A 94 7.29 -11.31 -8.10
C PRO A 94 5.85 -10.84 -7.87
N LEU A 95 5.27 -11.25 -6.74
CA LEU A 95 4.06 -10.66 -6.18
C LEU A 95 4.46 -9.39 -5.44
N LEU A 96 3.87 -8.26 -5.82
CA LEU A 96 3.96 -7.01 -5.08
C LEU A 96 2.61 -6.67 -4.49
N VAL A 97 2.60 -6.17 -3.27
CA VAL A 97 1.37 -5.81 -2.56
C VAL A 97 1.43 -4.39 -2.01
N SER A 98 0.25 -3.81 -1.82
CA SER A 98 0.04 -2.65 -0.96
C SER A 98 -0.42 -3.11 0.42
N VAL A 99 0.01 -2.40 1.45
CA VAL A 99 -0.43 -2.58 2.83
C VAL A 99 -1.06 -1.27 3.28
N ARG A 100 -2.38 -1.27 3.46
CA ARG A 100 -3.16 -0.05 3.67
C ARG A 100 -4.10 -0.17 4.87
N SER A 101 -4.22 0.90 5.63
CA SER A 101 -5.22 1.01 6.69
C SER A 101 -6.65 0.99 6.16
N GLY A 102 -7.58 0.50 6.98
CA GLY A 102 -9.00 0.47 6.69
C GLY A 102 -9.84 0.61 7.95
N ALA A 103 -9.96 1.82 8.51
CA ALA A 103 -10.81 2.07 9.66
C ALA A 103 -12.29 1.94 9.31
N ARG A 104 -13.15 1.69 10.31
CA ARG A 104 -14.62 1.62 10.17
C ARG A 104 -15.19 2.91 9.58
N GLN A 105 -14.66 4.03 10.01
CA GLN A 105 -14.96 5.36 9.48
C GLN A 105 -13.74 5.90 8.73
N SER A 106 -13.95 6.51 7.57
CA SER A 106 -12.87 7.09 6.78
C SER A 106 -12.14 8.18 7.56
N MET A 107 -10.81 8.09 7.58
CA MET A 107 -9.90 9.04 8.21
C MET A 107 -8.83 9.47 7.20
N PRO A 108 -9.16 10.31 6.21
CA PRO A 108 -8.28 10.66 5.10
C PRO A 108 -6.97 11.29 5.57
N GLY A 109 -5.83 10.76 5.12
CA GLY A 109 -4.50 11.27 5.45
C GLY A 109 -4.02 11.02 6.88
N MET A 110 -4.83 10.33 7.73
CA MET A 110 -4.49 10.13 9.14
C MET A 110 -3.64 8.89 9.39
N MET A 111 -3.76 7.88 8.55
CA MET A 111 -3.06 6.60 8.71
C MET A 111 -2.21 6.27 7.49
N ASP A 112 -1.28 5.37 7.69
CA ASP A 112 -0.21 5.10 6.74
C ASP A 112 -0.58 4.06 5.67
N THR A 113 0.16 4.11 4.58
CA THR A 113 0.07 3.20 3.42
C THR A 113 1.47 2.85 2.97
N ILE A 114 1.72 1.59 2.64
CA ILE A 114 2.97 1.11 2.04
C ILE A 114 2.62 0.48 0.69
N LEU A 115 3.31 0.91 -0.37
CA LEU A 115 3.13 0.41 -1.73
C LEU A 115 4.37 -0.36 -2.20
N ASN A 116 4.20 -1.18 -3.23
CA ASN A 116 5.28 -1.95 -3.88
C ASN A 116 6.03 -2.89 -2.93
N LEU A 117 5.41 -3.32 -1.84
CA LEU A 117 6.00 -4.20 -0.86
C LEU A 117 6.22 -5.60 -1.46
N GLY A 118 7.37 -6.18 -1.18
CA GLY A 118 7.84 -7.45 -1.74
C GLY A 118 9.08 -7.28 -2.62
N LEU A 119 9.47 -6.06 -2.97
CA LEU A 119 10.69 -5.80 -3.70
C LEU A 119 11.93 -5.96 -2.82
N ASN A 120 12.93 -6.57 -3.41
CA ASN A 120 14.29 -6.70 -2.92
C ASN A 120 15.26 -6.68 -4.12
N ASP A 121 16.54 -6.88 -3.89
CA ASP A 121 17.56 -6.78 -4.94
C ASP A 121 17.39 -7.85 -6.05
N GLU A 122 16.78 -8.99 -5.74
CA GLU A 122 16.49 -10.07 -6.72
C GLU A 122 15.15 -9.85 -7.42
N ALA A 123 14.10 -9.53 -6.67
CA ALA A 123 12.75 -9.37 -7.21
C ALA A 123 12.67 -8.20 -8.20
N VAL A 124 13.42 -7.11 -7.99
CA VAL A 124 13.46 -5.97 -8.92
C VAL A 124 14.00 -6.38 -10.31
N GLU A 125 15.03 -7.22 -10.35
CA GLU A 125 15.57 -7.75 -11.60
C GLU A 125 14.57 -8.68 -12.31
N GLY A 126 13.84 -9.50 -11.54
CA GLY A 126 12.73 -10.32 -12.06
C GLY A 126 11.62 -9.48 -12.65
N LEU A 127 11.22 -8.42 -11.96
CA LEU A 127 10.20 -7.49 -12.45
C LEU A 127 10.65 -6.77 -13.72
N ALA A 128 11.91 -6.32 -13.77
CA ALA A 128 12.49 -5.67 -14.95
C ALA A 128 12.49 -6.59 -16.18
N LYS A 129 12.94 -7.83 -16.02
CA LYS A 129 12.95 -8.84 -17.09
C LYS A 129 11.55 -9.17 -17.57
N LYS A 130 10.62 -9.43 -16.64
CA LYS A 130 9.24 -9.81 -16.96
C LYS A 130 8.49 -8.72 -17.71
N THR A 131 8.66 -7.46 -17.33
CA THR A 131 7.98 -6.32 -17.94
C THR A 131 8.69 -5.77 -19.17
N GLY A 132 9.96 -6.12 -19.36
CA GLY A 132 10.83 -5.48 -20.37
C GLY A 132 11.08 -3.99 -20.07
N ASN A 133 10.84 -3.55 -18.83
CA ASN A 133 10.91 -2.15 -18.42
C ASN A 133 11.68 -2.00 -17.11
N ALA A 134 13.00 -1.91 -17.21
CA ALA A 134 13.88 -1.75 -16.05
C ALA A 134 13.62 -0.43 -15.31
N ARG A 135 13.29 0.65 -16.06
CA ARG A 135 12.96 1.92 -15.44
C ARG A 135 11.76 1.82 -14.50
N PHE A 136 10.69 1.19 -14.95
CA PHE A 136 9.51 0.92 -14.14
C PHE A 136 9.86 0.13 -12.86
N ALA A 137 10.63 -0.96 -13.01
CA ALA A 137 10.99 -1.81 -11.90
C ALA A 137 11.80 -1.06 -10.83
N TYR A 138 12.80 -0.30 -11.25
CA TYR A 138 13.64 0.48 -10.32
C TYR A 138 12.93 1.70 -9.75
N ASP A 139 11.97 2.32 -10.47
CA ASP A 139 11.11 3.35 -9.89
C ASP A 139 10.21 2.79 -8.77
N CYS A 140 9.62 1.61 -8.99
CA CYS A 140 8.88 0.91 -7.93
C CYS A 140 9.76 0.59 -6.72
N TYR A 141 10.99 0.15 -6.94
CA TYR A 141 11.90 -0.18 -5.84
C TYR A 141 12.36 1.06 -5.07
N ARG A 142 12.75 2.13 -5.78
CA ARG A 142 13.08 3.41 -5.17
C ARG A 142 11.94 3.93 -4.28
N ARG A 143 10.72 3.95 -4.81
CA ARG A 143 9.51 4.37 -4.07
C ARG A 143 9.27 3.50 -2.85
N PHE A 144 9.44 2.19 -2.99
CA PHE A 144 9.27 1.26 -1.88
C PHE A 144 10.29 1.48 -0.76
N VAL A 145 11.58 1.59 -1.07
CA VAL A 145 12.62 1.83 -0.06
C VAL A 145 12.36 3.14 0.70
N GLN A 146 12.04 4.22 -0.03
CA GLN A 146 11.71 5.50 0.58
C GLN A 146 10.47 5.41 1.49
N MET A 147 9.39 4.82 1.00
CA MET A 147 8.13 4.71 1.75
C MET A 147 8.27 3.79 2.95
N PHE A 148 8.99 2.68 2.83
CA PHE A 148 9.27 1.78 3.94
C PHE A 148 10.12 2.47 5.02
N ALA A 149 11.16 3.18 4.62
CA ALA A 149 12.00 3.94 5.54
C ALA A 149 11.21 5.03 6.29
N ASP A 150 10.43 5.83 5.57
CA ASP A 150 9.64 6.93 6.15
C ASP A 150 8.49 6.41 7.03
N VAL A 151 7.68 5.50 6.50
CA VAL A 151 6.44 5.06 7.17
C VAL A 151 6.70 4.01 8.25
N VAL A 152 7.55 3.02 7.96
CA VAL A 152 7.77 1.88 8.87
C VAL A 152 8.81 2.23 9.92
N MET A 153 9.91 2.88 9.51
CA MET A 153 11.05 3.17 10.38
C MET A 153 11.12 4.63 10.84
N MET A 154 10.22 5.49 10.34
CA MET A 154 10.16 6.91 10.71
C MET A 154 11.44 7.72 10.36
N VAL A 155 12.16 7.28 9.35
CA VAL A 155 13.31 8.02 8.79
C VAL A 155 12.79 9.23 8.02
N PRO A 156 13.29 10.45 8.26
CA PRO A 156 12.74 11.65 7.63
C PRO A 156 12.73 11.60 6.10
N LYS A 157 11.56 11.74 5.48
CA LYS A 157 11.36 11.70 4.03
C LYS A 157 12.25 12.69 3.27
N SER A 158 12.52 13.84 3.87
CA SER A 158 13.36 14.90 3.30
C SER A 158 14.77 14.44 2.96
N LEU A 159 15.32 13.45 3.67
CA LEU A 159 16.66 12.90 3.38
C LEU A 159 16.69 12.23 1.99
N PHE A 160 15.59 11.60 1.58
CA PHE A 160 15.46 10.96 0.28
C PHE A 160 15.15 11.96 -0.82
N GLU A 161 14.27 12.92 -0.56
CA GLU A 161 13.87 13.95 -1.51
C GLU A 161 15.06 14.81 -1.97
N VAL A 162 15.95 15.16 -1.04
CA VAL A 162 17.21 15.89 -1.36
C VAL A 162 18.07 15.11 -2.37
N GLU A 163 18.17 13.80 -2.23
CA GLU A 163 18.99 12.99 -3.16
C GLU A 163 18.32 12.86 -4.55
N ILE A 164 16.97 12.80 -4.61
CA ILE A 164 16.25 12.85 -5.88
C ILE A 164 16.51 14.19 -6.58
N ASP A 165 16.43 15.29 -5.87
CA ASP A 165 16.62 16.63 -6.42
C ASP A 165 18.08 16.83 -6.92
N LYS A 166 19.07 16.38 -6.16
CA LYS A 166 20.47 16.35 -6.59
C LYS A 166 20.68 15.55 -7.89
N MET A 167 20.04 14.37 -7.98
CA MET A 167 20.11 13.54 -9.17
C MET A 167 19.49 14.24 -10.38
N LYS A 168 18.31 14.84 -10.23
CA LYS A 168 17.64 15.61 -11.28
C LYS A 168 18.51 16.78 -11.76
N GLU A 169 19.08 17.52 -10.83
CA GLU A 169 19.99 18.64 -11.15
C GLU A 169 21.22 18.17 -11.92
N ALA A 170 21.88 17.11 -11.45
CA ALA A 170 23.06 16.53 -12.10
C ALA A 170 22.77 16.02 -13.52
N LYS A 171 21.54 15.55 -13.77
CA LYS A 171 21.10 15.05 -15.09
C LYS A 171 20.43 16.11 -15.97
N GLY A 172 20.18 17.30 -15.43
CA GLY A 172 19.51 18.40 -16.16
C GLY A 172 18.05 18.11 -16.48
N VAL A 173 17.36 17.30 -15.67
CA VAL A 173 15.94 16.95 -15.84
C VAL A 173 15.08 17.59 -14.75
N LYS A 174 13.79 17.75 -15.02
CA LYS A 174 12.87 18.42 -14.09
C LYS A 174 11.99 17.45 -13.30
N ASN A 175 11.58 16.35 -13.93
CA ASN A 175 10.61 15.43 -13.34
C ASN A 175 11.27 14.09 -13.06
N ASP A 176 10.78 13.38 -12.05
CA ASP A 176 11.21 12.02 -11.71
C ASP A 176 11.03 11.04 -12.87
N VAL A 177 9.99 11.26 -13.71
CA VAL A 177 9.74 10.42 -14.90
C VAL A 177 10.81 10.52 -15.97
N ASP A 178 11.63 11.55 -15.93
CA ASP A 178 12.72 11.79 -16.90
C ASP A 178 14.03 11.08 -16.49
N LEU A 179 14.11 10.54 -15.27
CA LEU A 179 15.25 9.76 -14.79
C LEU A 179 15.31 8.39 -15.48
N THR A 180 16.51 7.95 -15.84
CA THR A 180 16.73 6.65 -16.47
C THR A 180 16.65 5.48 -15.49
N ALA A 181 16.66 4.25 -15.98
CA ALA A 181 16.73 3.05 -15.14
C ALA A 181 18.02 3.02 -14.31
N GLU A 182 19.13 3.43 -14.89
CA GLU A 182 20.43 3.51 -14.24
C GLU A 182 20.45 4.55 -13.13
N ASP A 183 19.86 5.73 -13.37
CA ASP A 183 19.72 6.78 -12.36
C ASP A 183 18.89 6.29 -11.16
N LEU A 184 17.77 5.61 -11.43
CA LEU A 184 16.90 5.07 -10.40
C LEU A 184 17.57 3.92 -9.63
N LYS A 185 18.36 3.09 -10.30
CA LYS A 185 19.17 2.04 -9.65
C LYS A 185 20.21 2.65 -8.70
N GLU A 186 20.88 3.72 -9.14
CA GLU A 186 21.81 4.47 -8.30
C GLU A 186 21.10 5.06 -7.06
N LEU A 187 19.92 5.68 -7.26
CA LEU A 187 19.10 6.21 -6.14
C LEU A 187 18.69 5.11 -5.15
N VAL A 188 18.32 3.92 -5.60
CA VAL A 188 18.05 2.78 -4.70
C VAL A 188 19.25 2.48 -3.82
N GLY A 189 20.46 2.50 -4.38
CA GLY A 189 21.70 2.31 -3.61
C GLY A 189 21.91 3.40 -2.56
N VAL A 190 21.69 4.66 -2.91
CA VAL A 190 21.77 5.81 -2.00
C VAL A 190 20.71 5.69 -0.90
N PHE A 191 19.48 5.36 -1.24
CA PHE A 191 18.38 5.21 -0.29
C PHE A 191 18.60 4.08 0.72
N LYS A 192 19.17 2.95 0.28
CA LYS A 192 19.55 1.86 1.18
C LYS A 192 20.64 2.28 2.16
N LYS A 193 21.58 3.13 1.76
CA LYS A 193 22.58 3.70 2.66
C LYS A 193 21.95 4.64 3.69
N ILE A 194 21.07 5.54 3.28
CA ILE A 194 20.32 6.42 4.19
C ILE A 194 19.57 5.58 5.22
N TYR A 195 18.90 4.51 4.77
CA TYR A 195 18.22 3.58 5.65
C TYR A 195 19.19 2.96 6.68
N GLU A 196 20.30 2.40 6.22
CA GLU A 196 21.29 1.75 7.08
C GLU A 196 21.95 2.72 8.08
N GLU A 197 22.25 3.94 7.66
CA GLU A 197 22.82 4.99 8.53
C GLU A 197 21.86 5.42 9.65
N ASN A 198 20.55 5.41 9.40
CA ASN A 198 19.53 5.78 10.39
C ASN A 198 19.10 4.61 11.27
N GLU A 199 19.03 3.38 10.73
CA GLU A 199 18.53 2.21 11.45
C GLU A 199 19.63 1.32 12.04
N GLY A 200 20.89 1.53 11.65
CA GLY A 200 22.02 0.71 12.10
C GLY A 200 22.01 -0.72 11.54
N LYS A 201 21.18 -1.01 10.56
CA LYS A 201 21.03 -2.31 9.88
C LYS A 201 20.66 -2.13 8.42
N PRO A 202 21.02 -3.08 7.53
CA PRO A 202 20.69 -2.97 6.11
C PRO A 202 19.18 -3.04 5.87
N PHE A 203 18.74 -2.49 4.73
CA PHE A 203 17.35 -2.58 4.28
C PHE A 203 16.91 -4.05 4.16
N PRO A 204 15.75 -4.45 4.74
CA PRO A 204 15.33 -5.84 4.82
C PRO A 204 15.08 -6.43 3.43
N GLN A 205 15.78 -7.53 3.13
CA GLN A 205 15.68 -8.24 1.84
C GLN A 205 14.66 -9.39 1.90
N ASP A 206 14.26 -9.86 3.08
CA ASP A 206 13.19 -10.85 3.22
C ASP A 206 11.82 -10.15 3.11
N PRO A 207 11.01 -10.44 2.07
CA PRO A 207 9.69 -9.82 1.91
C PRO A 207 8.70 -10.16 3.04
N ARG A 208 8.89 -11.28 3.73
CA ARG A 208 8.05 -11.68 4.87
C ARG A 208 8.29 -10.75 6.06
N ASP A 209 9.54 -10.42 6.34
CA ASP A 209 9.89 -9.44 7.36
C ASP A 209 9.36 -8.05 6.99
N GLN A 210 9.49 -7.66 5.72
CA GLN A 210 8.91 -6.41 5.22
C GLN A 210 7.40 -6.35 5.47
N LEU A 211 6.66 -7.44 5.20
CA LEU A 211 5.21 -7.51 5.38
C LEU A 211 4.81 -7.33 6.85
N ILE A 212 5.44 -8.08 7.76
CA ILE A 212 5.11 -8.00 9.19
C ILE A 212 5.41 -6.60 9.75
N GLU A 213 6.55 -6.01 9.41
CA GLU A 213 6.88 -4.66 9.85
C GLU A 213 5.92 -3.61 9.27
N ALA A 214 5.49 -3.77 8.02
CA ALA A 214 4.48 -2.90 7.41
C ALA A 214 3.10 -3.01 8.10
N VAL A 215 2.65 -4.23 8.43
CA VAL A 215 1.39 -4.44 9.18
C VAL A 215 1.47 -3.78 10.57
N LYS A 216 2.58 -3.98 11.28
CA LYS A 216 2.83 -3.30 12.57
C LYS A 216 2.79 -1.77 12.43
N ALA A 217 3.40 -1.23 11.37
CA ALA A 217 3.39 0.21 11.11
C ALA A 217 1.99 0.75 10.90
N VAL A 218 1.14 0.05 10.14
CA VAL A 218 -0.25 0.44 9.93
C VAL A 218 -1.04 0.36 11.23
N PHE A 219 -0.89 -0.69 12.03
CA PHE A 219 -1.53 -0.75 13.35
C PHE A 219 -1.06 0.38 14.27
N ARG A 220 0.25 0.66 14.28
CA ARG A 220 0.83 1.76 15.06
C ARG A 220 0.31 3.12 14.63
N SER A 221 0.02 3.31 13.34
CA SER A 221 -0.50 4.58 12.82
C SER A 221 -1.90 4.93 13.35
N TRP A 222 -2.66 3.94 13.86
CA TRP A 222 -3.92 4.20 14.57
C TRP A 222 -3.73 5.09 15.79
N ASP A 223 -2.57 5.00 16.45
CA ASP A 223 -2.26 5.76 17.66
C ASP A 223 -1.27 6.92 17.41
N ASN A 224 -1.09 7.35 16.16
CA ASN A 224 -0.26 8.51 15.88
C ASN A 224 -0.96 9.83 16.31
N PRO A 225 -0.23 10.93 16.58
CA PRO A 225 -0.79 12.18 17.09
C PRO A 225 -1.91 12.74 16.18
N ARG A 226 -1.73 12.73 14.86
CA ARG A 226 -2.75 13.25 13.91
C ARG A 226 -4.02 12.40 13.92
N ALA A 227 -3.90 11.08 14.00
CA ALA A 227 -5.05 10.18 14.10
C ALA A 227 -5.79 10.35 15.43
N ASN A 228 -5.08 10.54 16.53
CA ASN A 228 -5.67 10.79 17.85
C ASN A 228 -6.49 12.09 17.87
N VAL A 229 -5.96 13.17 17.30
CA VAL A 229 -6.69 14.45 17.20
C VAL A 229 -7.93 14.29 16.31
N TYR A 230 -7.78 13.65 15.14
CA TYR A 230 -8.90 13.43 14.22
C TYR A 230 -10.02 12.60 14.85
N ARG A 231 -9.68 11.50 15.54
CA ARG A 231 -10.67 10.67 16.23
C ARG A 231 -11.41 11.45 17.31
N LYS A 232 -10.70 12.25 18.10
CA LYS A 232 -11.32 13.07 19.15
C LYS A 232 -12.31 14.09 18.55
N MET A 233 -11.95 14.73 17.43
CA MET A 233 -12.80 15.71 16.76
C MET A 233 -14.03 15.09 16.10
N ASN A 234 -13.97 13.83 15.70
CA ASN A 234 -15.04 13.12 14.98
C ASN A 234 -15.73 12.06 15.85
N GLU A 235 -15.50 12.06 17.16
CA GLU A 235 -16.11 11.13 18.13
C GLU A 235 -15.93 9.64 17.75
N ILE A 236 -14.75 9.29 17.20
CA ILE A 236 -14.41 7.93 16.81
C ILE A 236 -13.75 7.21 17.99
N PRO A 237 -14.37 6.15 18.54
CA PRO A 237 -13.82 5.42 19.68
C PRO A 237 -12.47 4.79 19.40
N TYR A 238 -11.55 4.90 20.36
CA TYR A 238 -10.21 4.32 20.25
C TYR A 238 -10.23 2.79 20.09
N GLU A 239 -11.14 2.13 20.81
CA GLU A 239 -11.30 0.68 20.83
C GLU A 239 -11.74 0.07 19.49
N TRP A 240 -12.14 0.89 18.52
CA TRP A 240 -12.51 0.39 17.19
C TRP A 240 -11.34 -0.16 16.41
N GLY A 241 -10.14 0.37 16.62
CA GLY A 241 -8.96 -0.02 15.86
C GLY A 241 -9.08 0.25 14.36
N THR A 242 -8.10 -0.23 13.62
CA THR A 242 -8.09 -0.22 12.15
C THR A 242 -7.88 -1.61 11.59
N ALA A 243 -8.51 -1.92 10.47
CA ALA A 243 -8.14 -3.08 9.68
C ALA A 243 -6.92 -2.75 8.80
N VAL A 244 -6.26 -3.79 8.28
CA VAL A 244 -5.18 -3.68 7.31
C VAL A 244 -5.54 -4.48 6.06
N ASN A 245 -5.50 -3.85 4.90
CA ASN A 245 -5.72 -4.51 3.62
C ASN A 245 -4.38 -4.78 2.94
N VAL A 246 -4.08 -6.04 2.70
CA VAL A 246 -2.95 -6.52 1.91
C VAL A 246 -3.48 -6.90 0.54
N GLN A 247 -3.12 -6.13 -0.49
CA GLN A 247 -3.71 -6.24 -1.82
C GLN A 247 -2.64 -6.25 -2.90
N GLN A 248 -2.79 -7.15 -3.87
CA GLN A 248 -1.95 -7.16 -5.06
C GLN A 248 -1.91 -5.78 -5.72
N MET A 249 -0.72 -5.33 -6.11
CA MET A 249 -0.54 -4.08 -6.85
C MET A 249 -1.09 -4.17 -8.27
N ALA A 250 -1.76 -3.09 -8.69
CA ALA A 250 -2.03 -2.78 -10.09
C ALA A 250 -1.23 -1.54 -10.46
N PHE A 251 -0.54 -1.57 -11.60
CA PHE A 251 0.45 -0.57 -11.96
C PHE A 251 -0.04 0.35 -13.06
N GLY A 252 -0.28 1.62 -12.74
CA GLY A 252 -0.54 2.68 -13.70
C GLY A 252 0.73 3.31 -14.29
N ASN A 253 1.92 2.90 -13.83
CA ASN A 253 3.22 3.42 -14.23
C ASN A 253 4.09 2.40 -14.98
N SER A 254 3.49 1.41 -15.59
CA SER A 254 4.22 0.37 -16.35
C SER A 254 4.61 0.78 -17.78
N GLY A 255 4.29 2.00 -18.19
CA GLY A 255 4.60 2.57 -19.49
C GLY A 255 3.49 3.49 -20.01
N ASP A 256 3.67 4.02 -21.22
CA ASP A 256 2.79 5.05 -21.80
C ASP A 256 1.36 4.57 -22.13
N ARG A 257 1.12 3.26 -22.08
CA ARG A 257 -0.22 2.67 -22.24
C ARG A 257 -0.88 2.31 -20.93
N SER A 258 -0.31 2.74 -19.82
CA SER A 258 -0.86 2.57 -18.50
C SER A 258 -1.16 3.92 -17.87
N GLY A 259 -2.07 3.94 -16.92
CA GLY A 259 -2.44 5.15 -16.22
C GLY A 259 -3.18 4.85 -14.93
N THR A 260 -3.37 5.89 -14.17
CA THR A 260 -4.14 5.84 -12.94
C THR A 260 -5.04 7.06 -12.86
N GLY A 261 -6.18 6.93 -12.20
CA GLY A 261 -7.11 8.04 -12.07
C GLY A 261 -8.08 7.86 -10.92
N VAL A 262 -8.82 8.91 -10.65
CA VAL A 262 -9.93 8.93 -9.70
C VAL A 262 -11.18 9.38 -10.44
N ALA A 263 -12.26 8.60 -10.30
CA ALA A 263 -13.52 8.92 -10.94
C ALA A 263 -14.68 8.89 -9.94
N PHE A 264 -15.63 9.78 -10.15
CA PHE A 264 -16.86 9.89 -9.38
C PHE A 264 -18.05 9.65 -10.29
N THR A 265 -19.02 8.87 -9.84
CA THR A 265 -20.27 8.62 -10.56
C THR A 265 -21.23 9.82 -10.53
N ARG A 266 -20.93 10.80 -9.70
CA ARG A 266 -21.62 12.08 -9.60
C ARG A 266 -20.61 13.21 -9.44
N ASP A 267 -20.97 14.37 -9.93
CA ASP A 267 -20.23 15.60 -9.64
C ASP A 267 -20.24 15.87 -8.13
N PRO A 268 -19.07 15.88 -7.46
CA PRO A 268 -19.00 16.09 -6.02
C PRO A 268 -19.40 17.51 -5.57
N ALA A 269 -19.38 18.50 -6.46
CA ALA A 269 -19.73 19.87 -6.16
C ALA A 269 -21.24 20.14 -6.30
N THR A 270 -21.88 19.54 -7.32
CA THR A 270 -23.28 19.82 -7.67
C THR A 270 -24.25 18.68 -7.40
N GLY A 271 -23.75 17.46 -7.20
CA GLY A 271 -24.54 16.23 -7.08
C GLY A 271 -25.12 15.72 -8.40
N ALA A 272 -24.87 16.39 -9.53
CA ALA A 272 -25.34 15.99 -10.83
C ALA A 272 -24.86 14.58 -11.21
N LYS A 273 -25.73 13.74 -11.78
CA LYS A 273 -25.40 12.38 -12.24
C LYS A 273 -24.59 12.45 -13.53
N LYS A 274 -23.32 12.80 -13.40
CA LYS A 274 -22.34 12.87 -14.48
C LYS A 274 -21.05 12.23 -14.00
N LEU A 275 -20.45 11.38 -14.84
CA LEU A 275 -19.11 10.87 -14.59
C LEU A 275 -18.13 12.03 -14.59
N MET A 276 -17.37 12.17 -13.52
CA MET A 276 -16.30 13.15 -13.39
C MET A 276 -15.06 12.48 -12.84
N GLY A 277 -13.92 12.96 -13.24
CA GLY A 277 -12.66 12.41 -12.72
C GLY A 277 -11.44 12.98 -13.42
N GLU A 278 -10.32 12.55 -12.96
CA GLU A 278 -9.01 12.95 -13.47
C GLU A 278 -8.10 11.75 -13.59
N TYR A 279 -7.17 11.76 -14.50
CA TYR A 279 -6.20 10.69 -14.70
C TYR A 279 -4.83 11.21 -15.09
N LEU A 280 -3.81 10.38 -14.83
CA LEU A 280 -2.44 10.56 -15.30
C LEU A 280 -2.01 9.31 -16.07
N ILE A 281 -1.37 9.51 -17.20
CA ILE A 281 -0.67 8.44 -17.94
C ILE A 281 0.68 8.18 -17.27
N ASN A 282 1.08 6.92 -17.24
CA ASN A 282 2.34 6.46 -16.68
C ASN A 282 2.56 6.99 -15.24
N ALA A 283 1.62 6.69 -14.35
CA ALA A 283 1.60 7.17 -12.97
C ALA A 283 1.05 6.14 -11.99
N GLN A 284 1.60 6.11 -10.78
CA GLN A 284 0.98 5.39 -9.65
C GLN A 284 -0.17 6.21 -9.04
N GLY A 285 -1.05 5.54 -8.26
CA GLY A 285 -2.21 6.18 -7.65
C GLY A 285 -1.88 7.38 -6.76
N GLU A 286 -0.75 7.35 -6.08
CA GLU A 286 -0.26 8.45 -5.24
C GLU A 286 0.06 9.72 -6.05
N ASP A 287 0.51 9.59 -7.29
CA ASP A 287 0.91 10.72 -8.13
C ASP A 287 -0.29 11.61 -8.50
N VAL A 288 -1.50 11.04 -8.59
CA VAL A 288 -2.73 11.79 -8.90
C VAL A 288 -3.11 12.70 -7.73
N VAL A 289 -2.95 12.22 -6.51
CA VAL A 289 -3.37 12.95 -5.30
C VAL A 289 -2.26 13.85 -4.74
N ALA A 290 -1.00 13.57 -5.08
CA ALA A 290 0.15 14.36 -4.62
C ALA A 290 0.31 15.72 -5.36
N GLY A 291 -0.38 15.90 -6.49
CA GLY A 291 -0.29 17.13 -7.26
C GLY A 291 1.06 17.39 -7.94
N VAL A 292 1.87 16.35 -8.12
CA VAL A 292 3.21 16.45 -8.74
C VAL A 292 3.13 16.77 -10.23
N ARG A 293 2.08 16.27 -10.89
CA ARG A 293 1.76 16.56 -12.29
C ARG A 293 0.30 17.00 -12.41
N THR A 294 -0.02 17.83 -13.39
CA THR A 294 -1.41 18.23 -13.67
C THR A 294 -2.16 17.07 -14.33
N PRO A 295 -3.21 16.54 -13.70
CA PRO A 295 -4.00 15.47 -14.29
C PRO A 295 -4.86 15.98 -15.44
N SER A 296 -5.22 15.05 -16.33
CA SER A 296 -6.18 15.29 -17.41
C SER A 296 -7.59 14.94 -16.95
N PRO A 297 -8.62 15.72 -17.33
CA PRO A 297 -10.00 15.42 -16.97
C PRO A 297 -10.51 14.18 -17.74
N ILE A 298 -11.35 13.40 -17.09
CA ILE A 298 -12.20 12.40 -17.74
C ILE A 298 -13.43 13.15 -18.25
N SER A 299 -13.53 13.32 -19.56
CA SER A 299 -14.63 14.06 -20.20
C SER A 299 -15.89 13.22 -20.35
#